data_5fae9ccfefd0fcbf242eb9c03e3d6cdc
#
_entry.id   5fae9ccfefd0fcbf242eb9c03e3d6cdc
#
_cell.length_a   1.000
_cell.length_b   1.000
_cell.length_c   1.000
_cell.angle_alpha   90.00
_cell.angle_beta   90.00
_cell.angle_gamma   90.00
#
_symmetry.space_group_name_H-M   'P 1'
#
loop_
_entity.id
_entity.type
_entity.pdbx_description
1 polymer ?
#
loop_
_entity_poly.entity_id
_entity_poly.type
_entity_poly.pdbx_seq_one_letter_code
_entity_poly.pdbx_strand_id
1 'polypeptide(L)'
;MQTFLPSANATISASMLDSKRLNKQILECYQILNVLSGKSKGGGWRNHPAVLMWKGYEKGLWKYVQAMIVEARSRGIRTENNEANLNNLKDLCWDIWGDNPPSFWNDKTKLMRVVTTHKASLFDKDPMFYARFGYAKHSIYNSPCCSKCKYYWVTHEGRNA
;
A
#
# COMPACT_ATOMS: atom_id res chain seq x y z
N MET A 1 4.45 -3.72 -8.20
CA MET A 1 3.52 -2.72 -7.63
C MET A 1 3.08 -3.21 -6.26
N GLN A 2 3.12 -2.35 -5.25
CA GLN A 2 2.90 -2.73 -3.85
C GLN A 2 2.60 -1.51 -2.99
N THR A 3 1.62 -1.60 -2.09
CA THR A 3 1.48 -0.66 -0.98
C THR A 3 1.77 -1.38 0.33
N PHE A 4 2.69 -0.85 1.14
CA PHE A 4 3.00 -1.43 2.44
C PHE A 4 2.18 -0.77 3.55
N LEU A 5 1.51 -1.59 4.33
CA LEU A 5 0.70 -1.19 5.49
C LEU A 5 1.22 -1.90 6.75
N PRO A 6 2.43 -1.56 7.25
CA PRO A 6 2.93 -2.13 8.50
C PRO A 6 2.17 -1.63 9.74
N SER A 7 1.23 -0.70 9.56
CA SER A 7 0.29 -0.21 10.57
C SER A 7 -1.05 0.11 9.91
N ALA A 8 -2.12 0.08 10.70
CA ALA A 8 -3.44 0.58 10.29
C ALA A 8 -3.44 2.10 10.04
N ASN A 9 -2.50 2.82 10.63
CA ASN A 9 -2.33 4.26 10.47
C ASN A 9 -1.31 4.56 9.38
N ALA A 10 -1.67 5.38 8.39
CA ALA A 10 -0.81 5.71 7.25
C ALA A 10 0.45 6.48 7.66
N THR A 11 0.34 7.43 8.61
CA THR A 11 1.49 8.19 9.12
C THR A 11 2.48 7.29 9.86
N ILE A 12 1.97 6.38 10.69
CA ILE A 12 2.80 5.39 11.38
C ILE A 12 3.42 4.44 10.34
N SER A 13 2.67 4.01 9.33
CA SER A 13 3.21 3.18 8.23
C SER A 13 4.36 3.88 7.52
N ALA A 14 4.21 5.17 7.20
CA ALA A 14 5.26 5.97 6.57
C ALA A 14 6.53 6.03 7.41
N SER A 15 6.41 6.33 8.71
CA SER A 15 7.56 6.41 9.63
C SER A 15 8.30 5.09 9.81
N MET A 16 7.62 3.96 9.58
CA MET A 16 8.20 2.62 9.69
C MET A 16 9.02 2.20 8.47
N LEU A 17 8.85 2.84 7.31
CA LEU A 17 9.53 2.47 6.08
C LEU A 17 10.94 3.06 6.01
N ASP A 18 11.88 2.32 5.44
CA ASP A 18 13.17 2.88 5.02
C ASP A 18 12.98 3.88 3.87
N SER A 19 13.95 4.79 3.71
CA SER A 19 13.84 5.88 2.73
C SER A 19 13.67 5.40 1.29
N LYS A 20 14.30 4.28 0.92
CA LYS A 20 14.18 3.70 -0.43
C LYS A 20 12.74 3.21 -0.69
N ARG A 21 12.15 2.49 0.27
CA ARG A 21 10.79 1.96 0.13
C ARG A 21 9.75 3.07 0.29
N LEU A 22 10.00 4.03 1.17
CA LEU A 22 9.13 5.20 1.33
C LEU A 22 9.00 5.98 0.02
N ASN A 23 10.11 6.31 -0.63
CA ASN A 23 10.10 7.00 -1.92
C ASN A 23 9.39 6.16 -3.01
N LYS A 24 9.65 4.85 -3.01
CA LYS A 24 8.99 3.94 -3.97
C LYS A 24 7.47 3.85 -3.75
N GLN A 25 6.98 3.96 -2.50
CA GLN A 25 5.53 3.97 -2.23
C GLN A 25 4.83 5.14 -2.91
N ILE A 26 5.44 6.31 -2.94
CA ILE A 26 4.86 7.50 -3.59
C ILE A 26 4.64 7.23 -5.08
N LEU A 27 5.65 6.68 -5.76
CA LEU A 27 5.55 6.30 -7.17
C LEU A 27 4.51 5.19 -7.39
N GLU A 28 4.50 4.16 -6.56
CA GLU A 28 3.59 3.03 -6.73
C GLU A 28 2.13 3.42 -6.46
N CYS A 29 1.87 4.31 -5.51
CA CYS A 29 0.54 4.88 -5.29
C CYS A 29 0.06 5.67 -6.52
N TYR A 30 0.92 6.50 -7.12
CA TYR A 30 0.59 7.17 -8.37
C TYR A 30 0.24 6.16 -9.47
N GLN A 31 1.04 5.11 -9.64
CA GLN A 31 0.79 4.09 -10.64
C GLN A 31 -0.55 3.37 -10.42
N ILE A 32 -0.89 3.03 -9.17
CA ILE A 32 -2.17 2.41 -8.83
C ILE A 32 -3.34 3.36 -9.15
N LEU A 33 -3.27 4.60 -8.68
CA LEU A 33 -4.29 5.61 -8.95
C LEU A 33 -4.48 5.85 -10.46
N ASN A 34 -3.38 5.90 -11.22
CA ASN A 34 -3.41 6.06 -12.66
C ASN A 34 -4.13 4.90 -13.38
N VAL A 35 -3.90 3.66 -12.90
CA VAL A 35 -4.61 2.47 -13.41
C VAL A 35 -6.10 2.52 -13.06
N LEU A 36 -6.43 2.83 -11.79
CA LEU A 36 -7.81 2.89 -11.30
C LEU A 36 -8.61 4.00 -11.97
N SER A 37 -7.96 5.12 -12.29
CA SER A 37 -8.57 6.24 -13.04
C SER A 37 -8.70 6.01 -14.54
N GLY A 38 -8.29 4.84 -15.05
CA GLY A 38 -8.34 4.54 -16.48
C GLY A 38 -7.38 5.34 -17.36
N LYS A 39 -6.39 6.02 -16.75
CA LYS A 39 -5.41 6.87 -17.47
C LYS A 39 -4.15 6.09 -17.88
N SER A 40 -3.97 4.87 -17.41
CA SER A 40 -2.84 4.01 -17.80
C SER A 40 -3.00 3.52 -19.24
N LYS A 41 -1.96 3.71 -20.06
CA LYS A 41 -1.92 3.28 -21.48
C LYS A 41 -1.90 1.76 -21.67
N GLY A 42 -1.63 0.97 -20.62
CA GLY A 42 -1.53 -0.49 -20.68
C GLY A 42 -2.49 -1.16 -19.70
N GLY A 43 -3.19 -2.21 -20.16
CA GLY A 43 -4.17 -2.96 -19.34
C GLY A 43 -3.56 -3.96 -18.35
N GLY A 44 -2.25 -4.20 -18.40
CA GLY A 44 -1.59 -5.31 -17.70
C GLY A 44 -1.66 -5.30 -16.18
N TRP A 45 -1.88 -4.14 -15.56
CA TRP A 45 -1.90 -4.00 -14.10
C TRP A 45 -3.31 -3.96 -13.49
N ARG A 46 -4.37 -3.95 -14.31
CA ARG A 46 -5.76 -3.82 -13.83
C ARG A 46 -6.19 -4.91 -12.85
N ASN A 47 -5.66 -6.11 -13.05
CA ASN A 47 -5.97 -7.27 -12.22
C ASN A 47 -4.90 -7.56 -11.15
N HIS A 48 -3.91 -6.67 -10.99
CA HIS A 48 -2.89 -6.85 -9.96
C HIS A 48 -3.51 -6.69 -8.56
N PRO A 49 -3.20 -7.60 -7.60
CA PRO A 49 -3.81 -7.57 -6.27
C PRO A 49 -3.69 -6.22 -5.55
N ALA A 50 -2.54 -5.53 -5.66
CA ALA A 50 -2.36 -4.20 -5.08
C ALA A 50 -3.31 -3.15 -5.68
N VAL A 51 -3.68 -3.27 -6.96
CA VAL A 51 -4.66 -2.39 -7.61
C VAL A 51 -6.07 -2.75 -7.14
N LEU A 52 -6.40 -4.04 -7.14
CA LEU A 52 -7.72 -4.52 -6.74
C LEU A 52 -8.06 -4.18 -5.28
N MET A 53 -7.06 -4.19 -4.39
CA MET A 53 -7.24 -3.83 -2.98
C MET A 53 -7.73 -2.37 -2.80
N TRP A 54 -7.32 -1.47 -3.69
CA TRP A 54 -7.68 -0.05 -3.62
C TRP A 54 -8.81 0.35 -4.57
N LYS A 55 -9.34 -0.58 -5.37
CA LYS A 55 -10.42 -0.30 -6.31
C LYS A 55 -11.69 0.13 -5.57
N GLY A 56 -12.19 1.32 -5.88
CA GLY A 56 -13.31 1.95 -5.19
C GLY A 56 -12.93 2.71 -3.91
N TYR A 57 -11.64 2.78 -3.60
CA TYR A 57 -11.08 3.45 -2.40
C TYR A 57 -9.94 4.40 -2.76
N GLU A 58 -10.01 5.02 -3.92
CA GLU A 58 -8.96 5.85 -4.48
C GLU A 58 -8.63 7.04 -3.58
N LYS A 59 -9.64 7.66 -2.96
CA LYS A 59 -9.41 8.75 -1.99
C LYS A 59 -8.75 8.26 -0.70
N GLY A 60 -8.97 7.00 -0.31
CA GLY A 60 -8.22 6.34 0.75
C GLY A 60 -6.74 6.18 0.42
N LEU A 61 -6.44 5.73 -0.80
CA LEU A 61 -5.07 5.63 -1.30
C LEU A 61 -4.40 7.01 -1.43
N TRP A 62 -5.16 8.02 -1.85
CA TRP A 62 -4.69 9.40 -1.85
C TRP A 62 -4.25 9.87 -0.44
N LYS A 63 -5.07 9.63 0.58
CA LYS A 63 -4.70 9.94 1.98
C LYS A 63 -3.45 9.19 2.42
N TYR A 64 -3.32 7.92 2.04
CA TYR A 64 -2.13 7.12 2.32
C TYR A 64 -0.88 7.73 1.67
N VAL A 65 -0.92 8.12 0.40
CA VAL A 65 0.25 8.69 -0.28
C VAL A 65 0.63 10.07 0.26
N GLN A 66 -0.34 10.88 0.73
CA GLN A 66 -0.03 12.14 1.39
C GLN A 66 0.81 11.93 2.66
N ALA A 67 0.49 10.91 3.46
CA ALA A 67 1.32 10.56 4.62
C ALA A 67 2.76 10.16 4.23
N MET A 68 2.91 9.42 3.12
CA MET A 68 4.23 9.06 2.58
C MET A 68 5.04 10.28 2.13
N ILE A 69 4.37 11.25 1.48
CA ILE A 69 4.99 12.51 1.01
C ILE A 69 5.47 13.35 2.20
N VAL A 70 4.62 13.52 3.21
CA VAL A 70 4.97 14.29 4.42
C VAL A 70 6.21 13.70 5.11
N GLU A 71 6.23 12.39 5.30
CA GLU A 71 7.39 11.70 5.89
C GLU A 71 8.64 11.78 4.99
N ALA A 72 8.49 11.62 3.66
CA ALA A 72 9.61 11.72 2.72
C ALA A 72 10.24 13.13 2.76
N ARG A 73 9.42 14.18 2.77
CA ARG A 73 9.88 15.57 2.89
C ARG A 73 10.63 15.81 4.20
N SER A 74 10.12 15.28 5.31
CA SER A 74 10.80 15.43 6.62
C SER A 74 12.18 14.80 6.63
N ARG A 75 12.42 13.80 5.77
CA ARG A 75 13.71 13.14 5.57
C ARG A 75 14.58 13.78 4.47
N GLY A 76 14.13 14.88 3.86
CA GLY A 76 14.85 15.54 2.75
C GLY A 76 14.81 14.75 1.43
N ILE A 77 13.86 13.84 1.26
CA ILE A 77 13.68 13.09 0.01
C ILE A 77 12.91 13.98 -0.98
N ARG A 78 13.42 14.09 -2.20
CA ARG A 78 12.76 14.84 -3.27
C ARG A 78 11.50 14.12 -3.75
N THR A 79 10.37 14.81 -3.74
CA THR A 79 9.05 14.26 -4.10
C THR A 79 8.33 15.06 -5.18
N GLU A 80 8.87 16.19 -5.61
CA GLU A 80 8.20 17.20 -6.43
C GLU A 80 7.62 16.63 -7.72
N ASN A 81 8.38 15.79 -8.45
CA ASN A 81 7.91 15.20 -9.70
C ASN A 81 6.73 14.23 -9.49
N ASN A 82 6.81 13.41 -8.43
CA ASN A 82 5.73 12.48 -8.11
C ASN A 82 4.49 13.24 -7.63
N GLU A 83 4.68 14.30 -6.86
CA GLU A 83 3.59 15.16 -6.39
C GLU A 83 2.90 15.90 -7.55
N ALA A 84 3.66 16.44 -8.50
CA ALA A 84 3.10 17.07 -9.69
C ALA A 84 2.21 16.09 -10.48
N ASN A 85 2.69 14.85 -10.67
CA ASN A 85 1.91 13.80 -11.33
C ASN A 85 0.65 13.41 -10.56
N LEU A 86 0.76 13.28 -9.24
CA LEU A 86 -0.36 12.96 -8.34
C LEU A 86 -1.41 14.08 -8.33
N ASN A 87 -0.98 15.34 -8.24
CA ASN A 87 -1.88 16.48 -8.22
C ASN A 87 -2.62 16.61 -9.55
N ASN A 88 -1.92 16.47 -10.69
CA ASN A 88 -2.55 16.46 -12.01
C ASN A 88 -3.61 15.34 -12.12
N LEU A 89 -3.30 14.15 -11.65
CA LEU A 89 -4.24 13.04 -11.67
C LEU A 89 -5.45 13.30 -10.75
N LYS A 90 -5.23 13.87 -9.57
CA LYS A 90 -6.28 14.28 -8.65
C LYS A 90 -7.21 15.31 -9.30
N ASP A 91 -6.66 16.35 -9.91
CA ASP A 91 -7.45 17.43 -10.53
C ASP A 91 -8.35 16.90 -11.66
N LEU A 92 -7.91 15.85 -12.36
CA LEU A 92 -8.66 15.21 -13.43
C LEU A 92 -9.68 14.16 -12.96
N CYS A 93 -9.51 13.57 -11.79
CA CYS A 93 -10.22 12.34 -11.44
C CYS A 93 -10.86 12.37 -10.05
N TRP A 94 -10.69 13.42 -9.26
CA TRP A 94 -11.17 13.48 -7.88
C TRP A 94 -12.65 13.14 -7.72
N ASP A 95 -13.49 13.64 -8.62
CA ASP A 95 -14.94 13.47 -8.54
C ASP A 95 -15.40 12.04 -8.88
N ILE A 96 -14.58 11.29 -9.62
CA ILE A 96 -14.87 9.90 -9.97
C ILE A 96 -14.25 8.89 -9.00
N TRP A 97 -13.36 9.34 -8.10
CA TRP A 97 -12.73 8.48 -7.11
C TRP A 97 -13.69 8.10 -5.98
N GLY A 98 -13.66 6.82 -5.61
CA GLY A 98 -14.45 6.31 -4.49
C GLY A 98 -14.01 6.90 -3.15
N ASP A 99 -15.00 7.17 -2.31
CA ASP A 99 -14.86 7.88 -1.01
C ASP A 99 -14.80 6.93 0.19
N ASN A 100 -15.27 5.71 0.01
CA ASN A 100 -15.38 4.77 1.11
C ASN A 100 -13.99 4.33 1.62
N PRO A 101 -13.81 4.21 2.94
CA PRO A 101 -12.62 3.58 3.45
C PRO A 101 -12.58 2.12 2.97
N PRO A 102 -11.40 1.56 2.70
CA PRO A 102 -11.28 0.15 2.34
C PRO A 102 -12.04 -0.75 3.31
N SER A 103 -12.82 -1.68 2.79
CA SER A 103 -13.68 -2.57 3.60
C SER A 103 -12.89 -3.32 4.67
N PHE A 104 -11.64 -3.69 4.38
CA PHE A 104 -10.77 -4.37 5.33
C PHE A 104 -10.33 -3.49 6.51
N TRP A 105 -10.45 -2.15 6.41
CA TRP A 105 -10.11 -1.25 7.53
C TRP A 105 -11.04 -1.41 8.73
N ASN A 106 -12.30 -1.77 8.46
CA ASN A 106 -13.30 -2.00 9.49
C ASN A 106 -13.37 -3.47 9.95
N ASP A 107 -12.68 -4.37 9.25
CA ASP A 107 -12.54 -5.78 9.62
C ASP A 107 -11.20 -6.01 10.32
N LYS A 108 -11.24 -6.09 11.65
CA LYS A 108 -10.04 -6.23 12.47
C LYS A 108 -9.19 -7.45 12.09
N THR A 109 -9.82 -8.55 11.71
CA THR A 109 -9.11 -9.79 11.33
C THR A 109 -8.38 -9.62 10.01
N LYS A 110 -9.06 -9.08 8.99
CA LYS A 110 -8.46 -8.80 7.68
C LYS A 110 -7.34 -7.77 7.80
N LEU A 111 -7.58 -6.67 8.53
CA LEU A 111 -6.59 -5.63 8.74
C LEU A 111 -5.33 -6.16 9.44
N MET A 112 -5.50 -6.95 10.50
CA MET A 112 -4.36 -7.58 11.20
C MET A 112 -3.58 -8.50 10.28
N ARG A 113 -4.24 -9.25 9.42
CA ARG A 113 -3.58 -10.12 8.43
C ARG A 113 -2.80 -9.32 7.39
N VAL A 114 -3.36 -8.23 6.87
CA VAL A 114 -2.65 -7.28 5.98
C VAL A 114 -1.39 -6.76 6.67
N VAL A 115 -1.54 -6.19 7.86
CA VAL A 115 -0.42 -5.60 8.63
C VAL A 115 0.68 -6.64 8.90
N THR A 116 0.31 -7.83 9.35
CA THR A 116 1.27 -8.89 9.69
C THR A 116 2.03 -9.38 8.47
N THR A 117 1.33 -9.66 7.36
CA THR A 117 1.98 -10.12 6.12
C THR A 117 2.87 -9.06 5.50
N HIS A 118 2.48 -7.77 5.59
CA HIS A 118 3.29 -6.67 5.10
C HIS A 118 4.54 -6.44 5.95
N LYS A 119 4.45 -6.57 7.28
CA LYS A 119 5.63 -6.55 8.18
C LYS A 119 6.60 -7.69 7.86
N ALA A 120 6.08 -8.92 7.68
CA ALA A 120 6.92 -10.07 7.32
C ALA A 120 7.63 -9.86 5.99
N SER A 121 6.93 -9.32 5.00
CA SER A 121 7.52 -9.02 3.69
C SER A 121 8.58 -7.92 3.74
N LEU A 122 8.39 -6.92 4.59
CA LEU A 122 9.41 -5.89 4.84
C LEU A 122 10.65 -6.48 5.50
N PHE A 123 10.47 -7.35 6.49
CA PHE A 123 11.58 -8.09 7.12
C PHE A 123 12.37 -8.91 6.09
N ASP A 124 11.69 -9.64 5.19
CA ASP A 124 12.37 -10.42 4.12
C ASP A 124 13.17 -9.54 3.14
N LYS A 125 12.75 -8.28 2.95
CA LYS A 125 13.44 -7.35 2.05
C LYS A 125 14.69 -6.72 2.66
N ASP A 126 14.68 -6.51 3.96
CA ASP A 126 15.78 -5.91 4.69
C ASP A 126 15.71 -6.33 6.17
N PRO A 127 16.24 -7.51 6.52
CA PRO A 127 16.18 -8.03 7.89
C PRO A 127 16.87 -7.15 8.92
N MET A 128 17.90 -6.41 8.52
CA MET A 128 18.63 -5.53 9.42
C MET A 128 17.78 -4.31 9.81
N PHE A 129 17.24 -3.62 8.81
CA PHE A 129 16.42 -2.44 9.06
C PHE A 129 15.09 -2.80 9.74
N TYR A 130 14.47 -3.91 9.31
CA TYR A 130 13.16 -4.36 9.81
C TYR A 130 13.26 -5.47 10.87
N ALA A 131 14.39 -5.55 11.61
CA ALA A 131 14.59 -6.57 12.65
C ALA A 131 13.41 -6.66 13.65
N ARG A 132 12.81 -5.52 13.99
CA ARG A 132 11.62 -5.43 14.85
C ARG A 132 10.37 -6.15 14.30
N PHE A 133 10.36 -6.52 13.01
CA PHE A 133 9.25 -7.23 12.37
C PHE A 133 9.48 -8.73 12.25
N GLY A 134 10.58 -9.25 12.78
CA GLY A 134 10.91 -10.68 12.75
C GLY A 134 9.80 -11.56 13.35
N TYR A 135 9.11 -11.09 14.39
CA TYR A 135 7.96 -11.81 14.99
C TYR A 135 6.81 -12.04 13.98
N ALA A 136 6.59 -11.10 13.08
CA ALA A 136 5.53 -11.21 12.08
C ALA A 136 5.80 -12.37 11.11
N LYS A 137 7.06 -12.58 10.73
CA LYS A 137 7.47 -13.72 9.90
C LYS A 137 7.18 -15.05 10.58
N HIS A 138 7.51 -15.18 11.85
CA HIS A 138 7.22 -16.41 12.63
C HIS A 138 5.72 -16.67 12.75
N SER A 139 4.91 -15.63 12.95
CA SER A 139 3.45 -15.77 13.04
C SER A 139 2.83 -16.28 11.73
N ILE A 140 3.39 -15.92 10.58
CA ILE A 140 2.90 -16.36 9.28
C ILE A 140 3.27 -17.81 9.00
N TYR A 141 4.49 -18.22 9.32
CA TYR A 141 4.95 -19.59 9.10
C TYR A 141 4.23 -20.62 9.97
N ASN A 142 3.73 -20.22 11.12
CA ASN A 142 2.94 -21.08 12.01
C ASN A 142 1.45 -21.16 11.63
N SER A 143 1.01 -20.44 10.59
CA SER A 143 -0.36 -20.50 10.11
C SER A 143 -0.48 -21.42 8.89
N PRO A 144 -1.32 -22.47 8.92
CA PRO A 144 -1.46 -23.43 7.83
C PRO A 144 -1.84 -22.82 6.48
N CYS A 145 -2.52 -21.66 6.50
CA CYS A 145 -2.95 -20.98 5.28
C CYS A 145 -1.88 -20.05 4.67
N CYS A 146 -0.76 -19.80 5.35
CA CYS A 146 0.18 -18.74 4.97
C CYS A 146 1.56 -19.23 4.54
N SER A 147 1.82 -20.54 4.50
CA SER A 147 3.10 -21.10 4.04
C SER A 147 3.47 -20.76 2.59
N LYS A 148 2.50 -20.30 1.79
CA LYS A 148 2.67 -19.95 0.38
C LYS A 148 2.44 -18.47 0.05
N CYS A 149 1.91 -17.66 0.97
CA CYS A 149 1.51 -16.28 0.70
C CYS A 149 2.51 -15.29 1.28
N LYS A 150 3.33 -14.68 0.43
CA LYS A 150 4.21 -13.57 0.81
C LYS A 150 3.43 -12.31 1.24
N TYR A 151 2.22 -12.11 0.70
CA TYR A 151 1.34 -10.99 0.98
C TYR A 151 -0.10 -11.46 1.09
N TYR A 152 -0.85 -10.83 1.98
CA TYR A 152 -2.29 -10.90 1.97
C TYR A 152 -2.87 -9.62 1.36
N TRP A 153 -3.71 -9.80 0.34
CA TRP A 153 -4.40 -8.74 -0.36
C TRP A 153 -5.90 -8.90 -0.18
N VAL A 154 -6.58 -7.85 0.22
CA VAL A 154 -8.05 -7.84 0.24
C VAL A 154 -8.53 -7.41 -1.14
N THR A 155 -8.73 -8.39 -2.02
CA THR A 155 -9.22 -8.19 -3.37
C THR A 155 -10.65 -8.64 -3.42
N HIS A 156 -11.65 -7.85 -3.35
CA HIS A 156 -13.07 -8.16 -3.37
C HIS A 156 -13.54 -9.40 -2.55
N GLU A 157 -14.78 -9.36 -2.08
CA GLU A 157 -15.40 -10.46 -1.35
C GLU A 157 -15.35 -11.75 -2.17
N GLY A 158 -14.70 -12.76 -1.65
CA GLY A 158 -14.66 -14.10 -2.21
C GLY A 158 -13.42 -14.53 -2.99
N ARG A 159 -12.44 -13.66 -3.23
CA ARG A 159 -11.13 -14.06 -3.78
C ARG A 159 -10.05 -13.93 -2.72
N ASN A 160 -9.83 -14.98 -1.99
CA ASN A 160 -8.58 -15.19 -1.25
C ASN A 160 -7.50 -15.47 -2.29
N ALA A 161 -6.62 -14.50 -2.54
CA ALA A 161 -5.39 -14.74 -3.24
C ALA A 161 -4.37 -15.29 -2.26
#